data_9b444090fadcef344a0d9d2f140a345c
#
_entry.id   9b444090fadcef344a0d9d2f140a345c
#
_cell.length_a   1.000
_cell.length_b   1.000
_cell.length_c   1.000
_cell.angle_alpha   90.00
_cell.angle_beta   90.00
_cell.angle_gamma   90.00
#
_symmetry.space_group_name_H-M   'P 1'
#
loop_
_entity.id
_entity.type
_entity.pdbx_description
1 polymer ?
#
loop_
_entity_poly.entity_id
_entity_poly.type
_entity_poly.pdbx_seq_one_letter_code
_entity_poly.pdbx_strand_id
1 'polypeptide(L)'
;DGAAAVIICKEALAKSFRPDPVRVKGIGLSVTSGEPYLKPSFAYTGFPATAQAAQSAYEQAGVTAKDIDLVECHDCFTITEILNYEDLGLCEKGEGWR
;
A
#
# COMPACT_ATOMS: atom_id res chain seq x y z
N ASP A 1 -20.02 7.67 8.99
CA ASP A 1 -19.64 6.45 9.74
C ASP A 1 -19.81 5.23 8.86
N GLY A 2 -18.94 4.25 9.02
CA GLY A 2 -18.95 3.02 8.26
C GLY A 2 -18.38 1.86 9.05
N ALA A 3 -18.63 0.65 8.55
CA ALA A 3 -18.06 -0.57 9.11
C ALA A 3 -17.82 -1.59 7.98
N ALA A 4 -16.77 -2.38 8.16
CA ALA A 4 -16.48 -3.50 7.27
C ALA A 4 -16.08 -4.71 8.10
N ALA A 5 -16.35 -5.90 7.59
CA ALA A 5 -15.98 -7.14 8.24
C ALA A 5 -15.48 -8.16 7.21
N VAL A 6 -14.45 -8.90 7.57
CA VAL A 6 -13.92 -9.99 6.76
C VAL A 6 -13.72 -11.24 7.61
N ILE A 7 -13.80 -12.41 7.00
CA ILE A 7 -13.45 -13.67 7.62
C ILE A 7 -12.07 -14.09 7.11
N ILE A 8 -11.13 -14.25 8.02
CA ILE A 8 -9.77 -14.71 7.73
C ILE A 8 -9.62 -16.14 8.24
N CYS A 9 -9.10 -17.03 7.41
CA CYS A 9 -8.85 -18.42 7.78
C CYS A 9 -7.56 -18.96 7.14
N LYS A 10 -7.13 -20.13 7.58
CA LYS A 10 -6.01 -20.83 6.91
C LYS A 10 -6.39 -21.15 5.46
N GLU A 11 -5.42 -21.04 4.56
CA GLU A 11 -5.61 -21.33 3.14
C GLU A 11 -6.27 -22.71 2.88
N ALA A 12 -5.85 -23.73 3.59
CA ALA A 12 -6.42 -25.09 3.47
C ALA A 12 -7.92 -25.17 3.75
N LEU A 13 -8.47 -24.21 4.50
CA LEU A 13 -9.90 -24.15 4.84
C LEU A 13 -10.68 -23.19 3.93
N ALA A 14 -10.00 -22.33 3.20
CA ALA A 14 -10.62 -21.22 2.48
C ALA A 14 -11.68 -21.70 1.48
N LYS A 15 -11.42 -22.79 0.75
CA LYS A 15 -12.34 -23.36 -0.22
C LYS A 15 -13.61 -23.96 0.37
N SER A 16 -13.63 -24.26 1.69
CA SER A 16 -14.86 -24.73 2.36
C SER A 16 -15.83 -23.61 2.64
N PHE A 17 -15.37 -22.34 2.61
CA PHE A 17 -16.20 -21.14 2.81
C PHE A 17 -16.66 -20.53 1.49
N ARG A 18 -15.79 -20.57 0.46
CA ARG A 18 -16.14 -20.07 -0.88
C ARG A 18 -15.27 -20.76 -1.95
N PRO A 19 -15.83 -20.96 -3.16
CA PRO A 19 -15.11 -21.66 -4.24
C PRO A 19 -13.89 -20.91 -4.74
N ASP A 20 -13.91 -19.58 -4.69
CA ASP A 20 -12.88 -18.65 -5.18
C ASP A 20 -12.36 -17.73 -4.06
N PRO A 21 -11.65 -18.25 -3.05
CA PRO A 21 -11.18 -17.43 -1.94
C PRO A 21 -10.11 -16.44 -2.39
N VAL A 22 -10.12 -15.25 -1.78
CA VAL A 22 -9.04 -14.27 -1.95
C VAL A 22 -7.91 -14.61 -1.00
N ARG A 23 -6.68 -14.55 -1.48
CA ARG A 23 -5.48 -14.82 -0.70
C ARG A 23 -4.76 -13.51 -0.37
N VAL A 24 -4.43 -13.30 0.90
CA VAL A 24 -3.47 -12.28 1.32
C VAL A 24 -2.07 -12.82 1.04
N LYS A 25 -1.37 -12.26 0.06
CA LYS A 25 -0.03 -12.71 -0.37
C LYS A 25 1.10 -12.04 0.41
N GLY A 26 0.89 -10.79 0.84
CA GLY A 26 1.89 -10.05 1.58
C GLY A 26 1.26 -8.95 2.43
N ILE A 27 1.94 -8.56 3.49
CA ILE A 27 1.56 -7.47 4.39
C ILE A 27 2.81 -6.65 4.68
N GLY A 28 2.73 -5.34 4.48
CA GLY A 28 3.76 -4.39 4.88
C GLY A 28 3.20 -3.40 5.90
N LEU A 29 3.98 -3.13 6.94
CA LEU A 29 3.68 -2.10 7.93
C LEU A 29 4.93 -1.26 8.15
N SER A 30 4.79 0.04 8.07
CA SER A 30 5.85 0.99 8.40
C SER A 30 5.26 2.22 9.09
N VAL A 31 5.97 2.74 10.07
CA VAL A 31 5.56 3.94 10.81
C VAL A 31 6.78 4.85 10.94
N THR A 32 6.60 6.13 10.68
CA THR A 32 7.63 7.14 10.94
C THR A 32 7.35 7.87 12.25
N SER A 33 8.41 8.30 12.92
CA SER A 33 8.32 9.05 14.18
C SER A 33 7.78 10.48 14.01
N GLY A 34 7.64 10.98 12.79
CA GLY A 34 7.34 12.37 12.49
C GLY A 34 8.58 13.30 12.53
N GLU A 35 9.67 12.91 13.19
CA GLU A 35 10.90 13.71 13.26
C GLU A 35 11.47 14.13 11.90
N PRO A 36 11.49 13.25 10.87
CA PRO A 36 11.97 13.65 9.54
C PRO A 36 11.24 14.86 8.96
N TYR A 37 9.93 14.98 9.22
CA TYR A 37 9.11 16.10 8.70
C TYR A 37 9.46 17.45 9.32
N LEU A 38 10.16 17.46 10.45
CA LEU A 38 10.60 18.68 11.14
C LEU A 38 11.95 19.17 10.62
N LYS A 39 12.63 18.42 9.76
CA LYS A 39 13.94 18.79 9.22
C LYS A 39 13.75 19.69 8.00
N PRO A 40 14.52 20.80 7.89
CA PRO A 40 14.49 21.69 6.72
C PRO A 40 14.80 20.98 5.39
N SER A 41 15.51 19.85 5.46
CA SER A 41 15.86 19.03 4.29
C SER A 41 14.77 18.07 3.83
N PHE A 42 13.63 17.98 4.53
CA PHE A 42 12.55 17.08 4.13
C PHE A 42 11.83 17.65 2.90
N ALA A 43 11.76 16.87 1.84
CA ALA A 43 11.29 17.36 0.54
C ALA A 43 9.77 17.44 0.39
N TYR A 44 9.00 16.84 1.30
CA TYR A 44 7.52 16.76 1.23
C TYR A 44 6.95 16.20 -0.09
N THR A 45 7.73 15.37 -0.79
CA THR A 45 7.37 14.80 -2.10
C THR A 45 6.95 13.33 -2.01
N GLY A 46 6.62 12.85 -0.83
CA GLY A 46 6.18 11.46 -0.61
C GLY A 46 6.20 11.08 0.86
N PHE A 47 5.76 9.86 1.11
CA PHE A 47 5.71 9.24 2.44
C PHE A 47 6.68 8.06 2.49
N PRO A 48 7.88 8.22 3.06
CA PRO A 48 8.86 7.12 3.14
C PRO A 48 8.32 5.84 3.79
N ALA A 49 7.39 5.99 4.75
CA ALA A 49 6.72 4.86 5.37
C ALA A 49 5.85 4.07 4.38
N THR A 50 5.14 4.76 3.47
CA THR A 50 4.33 4.13 2.43
C THR A 50 5.22 3.32 1.49
N ALA A 51 6.30 3.92 0.98
CA ALA A 51 7.25 3.24 0.10
C ALA A 51 7.88 2.00 0.77
N GLN A 52 8.28 2.11 2.03
CA GLN A 52 8.86 0.99 2.79
C GLN A 52 7.84 -0.13 3.05
N ALA A 53 6.61 0.21 3.40
CA ALA A 53 5.55 -0.78 3.59
C ALA A 53 5.21 -1.49 2.27
N ALA A 54 5.12 -0.75 1.17
CA ALA A 54 4.88 -1.31 -0.17
C ALA A 54 5.99 -2.29 -0.57
N GLN A 55 7.25 -1.88 -0.44
CA GLN A 55 8.38 -2.75 -0.73
C GLN A 55 8.32 -4.05 0.06
N SER A 56 8.11 -3.97 1.37
CA SER A 56 8.01 -5.15 2.24
C SER A 56 6.87 -6.09 1.82
N ALA A 57 5.70 -5.54 1.47
CA ALA A 57 4.56 -6.33 1.01
C ALA A 57 4.82 -6.99 -0.35
N TYR A 58 5.44 -6.27 -1.29
CA TYR A 58 5.79 -6.81 -2.61
C TYR A 58 6.82 -7.93 -2.52
N GLU A 59 7.88 -7.74 -1.74
CA GLU A 59 8.90 -8.77 -1.50
C GLU A 59 8.28 -10.03 -0.91
N GLN A 60 7.43 -9.90 0.11
CA GLN A 60 6.75 -11.03 0.74
C GLN A 60 5.79 -11.74 -0.22
N ALA A 61 5.10 -10.99 -1.07
CA ALA A 61 4.17 -11.53 -2.06
C ALA A 61 4.86 -12.12 -3.29
N GLY A 62 6.14 -11.81 -3.52
CA GLY A 62 6.88 -12.19 -4.72
C GLY A 62 6.37 -11.50 -5.98
N VAL A 63 5.95 -10.23 -5.86
CA VAL A 63 5.43 -9.41 -6.96
C VAL A 63 6.12 -8.05 -7.00
N THR A 64 5.85 -7.29 -8.05
CA THR A 64 6.28 -5.90 -8.22
C THR A 64 5.05 -5.00 -8.40
N ALA A 65 5.22 -3.70 -8.37
CA ALA A 65 4.15 -2.75 -8.66
C ALA A 65 3.50 -2.97 -10.04
N LYS A 66 4.25 -3.52 -11.01
CA LYS A 66 3.75 -3.81 -12.37
C LYS A 66 2.76 -4.98 -12.42
N ASP A 67 2.72 -5.79 -11.38
CA ASP A 67 1.83 -6.95 -11.26
C ASP A 67 0.52 -6.59 -10.55
N ILE A 68 0.33 -5.31 -10.22
CA ILE A 68 -0.85 -4.82 -9.51
C ILE A 68 -1.87 -4.27 -10.51
N ASP A 69 -3.05 -4.85 -10.52
CA ASP A 69 -4.14 -4.45 -11.41
C ASP A 69 -5.09 -3.44 -10.77
N LEU A 70 -5.18 -3.40 -9.43
CA LEU A 70 -6.08 -2.52 -8.71
C LEU A 70 -5.47 -2.12 -7.38
N VAL A 71 -5.60 -0.85 -7.04
CA VAL A 71 -5.16 -0.28 -5.76
C VAL A 71 -6.31 0.46 -5.11
N GLU A 72 -6.50 0.21 -3.83
CA GLU A 72 -7.32 1.06 -2.96
C GLU A 72 -6.40 1.79 -1.99
N CYS A 73 -6.41 3.11 -2.02
CA CYS A 73 -5.59 3.94 -1.15
C CYS A 73 -6.45 4.98 -0.41
N HIS A 74 -5.93 5.46 0.71
CA HIS A 74 -6.55 6.55 1.45
C HIS A 74 -6.19 7.89 0.82
N ASP A 75 -7.19 8.67 0.46
CA ASP A 75 -7.09 9.97 -0.21
C ASP A 75 -7.58 11.13 0.68
N CYS A 76 -7.16 11.19 1.92
CA CYS A 76 -7.56 12.25 2.86
C CYS A 76 -7.42 13.67 2.26
N PHE A 77 -6.48 13.85 1.35
CA PHE A 77 -6.32 14.99 0.46
C PHE A 77 -5.94 14.51 -0.94
N THR A 78 -6.37 15.18 -1.99
CA THR A 78 -6.08 14.81 -3.38
C THR A 78 -4.60 14.65 -3.67
N ILE A 79 -3.75 15.48 -3.08
CA ILE A 79 -2.29 15.35 -3.19
C ILE A 79 -1.76 14.03 -2.58
N THR A 80 -2.42 13.51 -1.55
CA THR A 80 -2.03 12.24 -0.92
C THR A 80 -2.18 11.08 -1.90
N GLU A 81 -3.24 11.05 -2.68
CA GLU A 81 -3.47 10.04 -3.71
C GLU A 81 -2.36 10.06 -4.77
N ILE A 82 -2.01 11.25 -5.28
CA ILE A 82 -0.92 11.43 -6.25
C ILE A 82 0.41 10.90 -5.68
N LEU A 83 0.74 11.28 -4.44
CA LEU A 83 1.96 10.80 -3.77
C LEU A 83 1.94 9.29 -3.55
N ASN A 84 0.78 8.70 -3.24
CA ASN A 84 0.65 7.27 -3.08
C ASN A 84 0.93 6.51 -4.38
N TYR A 85 0.50 7.00 -5.54
CA TYR A 85 0.81 6.36 -6.82
C TYR A 85 2.32 6.25 -7.03
N GLU A 86 3.05 7.28 -6.69
CA GLU A 86 4.50 7.33 -6.78
C GLU A 86 5.19 6.46 -5.72
N ASP A 87 4.75 6.54 -4.46
CA ASP A 87 5.34 5.82 -3.33
C ASP A 87 5.07 4.31 -3.39
N LEU A 88 3.96 3.90 -4.00
CA LEU A 88 3.63 2.51 -4.29
C LEU A 88 4.37 1.98 -5.53
N GLY A 89 5.08 2.83 -6.27
CA GLY A 89 5.83 2.46 -7.47
C GLY A 89 4.97 2.20 -8.71
N LEU A 90 3.74 2.72 -8.73
CA LEU A 90 2.83 2.60 -9.88
C LEU A 90 3.26 3.50 -11.04
N CYS A 91 3.97 4.57 -10.75
CA CYS A 91 4.58 5.51 -11.70
C CYS A 91 5.88 6.08 -11.12
N GLU A 92 6.65 6.77 -11.96
CA GLU A 92 7.87 7.46 -11.53
C GLU A 92 7.56 8.70 -10.69
N LYS A 93 8.52 9.12 -9.87
CA LYS A 93 8.41 10.35 -9.08
C LYS A 93 8.18 11.57 -9.98
N GLY A 94 7.14 12.34 -9.66
CA GLY A 94 6.70 13.50 -10.44
C GLY A 94 5.70 13.18 -11.56
N GLU A 95 5.29 11.92 -11.71
CA GLU A 95 4.37 11.48 -12.76
C GLU A 95 2.98 11.06 -12.24
N GLY A 96 2.77 11.06 -10.92
CA GLY A 96 1.53 10.60 -10.28
C GLY A 96 0.27 11.38 -10.66
N TRP A 97 0.43 12.54 -11.31
CA TRP A 97 -0.67 13.37 -11.80
C TRP A 97 -1.20 12.99 -13.20
N ARG A 98 -0.53 12.10 -13.91
CA ARG A 98 -0.89 11.60 -15.26
C ARG A 98 -1.77 10.37 -15.15
#